data_be2f66c6862052fae08cd584bfc970b3
#
_entry.id   be2f66c6862052fae08cd584bfc970b3
#
_cell.length_a   1.000
_cell.length_b   1.000
_cell.length_c   1.000
_cell.angle_alpha   90.00
_cell.angle_beta   90.00
_cell.angle_gamma   90.00
#
_symmetry.space_group_name_H-M   'P 1'
#
loop_
_entity.id
_entity.type
_entity.pdbx_description
1 polymer ?
#
loop_
_entity_poly.entity_id
_entity_poly.type
_entity_poly.pdbx_seq_one_letter_code
_entity_poly.pdbx_strand_id
1 'polypeptide(L)'
;MVSPREVPRPDAAPRADGPSLVAVGIDGSDTAWRALAWACGHARRAGCPVLAVYVSTSGYRDRVVPGTDATAAATTAADAAAQLLRTEVEQTAAGFGMRVGFVHRHGDPARELVTAAREHGADLLVVGTSAQLLHRVAGSLPGKLARCREMPLVVVP
;
A
#
# COMPACT_ATOMS: atom_id res chain seq x y z
N MET A 1 -31.85 28.85 11.29
CA MET A 1 -31.24 27.55 11.59
C MET A 1 -31.49 26.66 10.38
N VAL A 2 -30.51 26.55 9.50
CA VAL A 2 -30.61 25.72 8.28
C VAL A 2 -30.33 24.28 8.64
N SER A 3 -31.36 23.44 8.48
CA SER A 3 -31.27 22.02 8.67
C SER A 3 -30.13 21.44 7.79
N PRO A 4 -29.24 20.52 8.28
CA PRO A 4 -28.28 19.87 7.43
C PRO A 4 -29.04 19.17 6.30
N ARG A 5 -28.75 19.54 5.06
CA ARG A 5 -29.27 18.81 3.91
C ARG A 5 -28.85 17.35 4.05
N GLU A 6 -29.83 16.52 4.26
CA GLU A 6 -29.69 15.06 4.17
C GLU A 6 -29.17 14.76 2.76
N VAL A 7 -27.89 14.39 2.68
CA VAL A 7 -27.31 13.90 1.43
C VAL A 7 -28.04 12.61 1.09
N PRO A 8 -28.77 12.53 -0.02
CA PRO A 8 -29.41 11.28 -0.42
C PRO A 8 -28.36 10.19 -0.47
N ARG A 9 -28.51 9.16 0.33
CA ARG A 9 -27.71 7.94 0.17
C ARG A 9 -28.11 7.39 -1.20
N PRO A 10 -27.15 7.19 -2.13
CA PRO A 10 -27.47 6.45 -3.33
C PRO A 10 -28.02 5.12 -2.87
N ASP A 11 -29.18 4.74 -3.40
CA ASP A 11 -29.74 3.40 -3.19
C ASP A 11 -28.60 2.42 -3.44
N ALA A 12 -28.07 1.87 -2.38
CA ALA A 12 -27.01 0.89 -2.45
C ALA A 12 -27.62 -0.35 -3.10
N ALA A 13 -27.46 -0.47 -4.40
CA ALA A 13 -27.57 -1.78 -5.04
C ALA A 13 -26.71 -2.74 -4.20
N PRO A 14 -27.25 -3.91 -3.81
CA PRO A 14 -26.48 -4.85 -3.01
C PRO A 14 -25.17 -5.11 -3.73
N ARG A 15 -24.06 -4.73 -3.11
CA ARG A 15 -22.72 -5.05 -3.63
C ARG A 15 -22.63 -6.57 -3.64
N ALA A 16 -22.60 -7.14 -4.84
CA ALA A 16 -22.54 -8.58 -5.05
C ALA A 16 -21.23 -9.20 -4.54
N ASP A 17 -20.22 -8.38 -4.22
CA ASP A 17 -18.82 -8.82 -4.15
C ASP A 17 -18.16 -8.67 -2.77
N GLY A 18 -18.92 -8.61 -1.69
CA GLY A 18 -18.36 -8.54 -0.34
C GLY A 18 -17.72 -7.20 0.04
N PRO A 19 -17.01 -7.13 1.17
CA PRO A 19 -16.39 -5.88 1.62
C PRO A 19 -15.25 -5.48 0.70
N SER A 20 -15.19 -4.18 0.36
CA SER A 20 -14.05 -3.59 -0.34
C SER A 20 -12.74 -3.82 0.44
N LEU A 21 -11.63 -3.85 -0.26
CA LEU A 21 -10.30 -4.00 0.30
C LEU A 21 -9.52 -2.69 0.13
N VAL A 22 -8.84 -2.25 1.17
CA VAL A 22 -7.89 -1.14 1.12
C VAL A 22 -6.48 -1.70 1.04
N ALA A 23 -5.76 -1.39 -0.04
CA ALA A 23 -4.33 -1.68 -0.13
C ALA A 23 -3.50 -0.49 0.39
N VAL A 24 -2.40 -0.75 1.09
CA VAL A 24 -1.47 0.28 1.55
C VAL A 24 -0.04 -0.11 1.21
N GLY A 25 0.69 0.80 0.56
CA GLY A 25 2.12 0.64 0.33
C GLY A 25 2.91 0.92 1.60
N ILE A 26 3.82 0.02 1.94
CA ILE A 26 4.66 0.11 3.14
C ILE A 26 6.13 -0.10 2.79
N ASP A 27 7.01 0.76 3.29
CA ASP A 27 8.46 0.69 3.06
C ASP A 27 9.28 0.94 4.34
N GLY A 28 8.61 1.00 5.48
CA GLY A 28 9.24 1.28 6.77
C GLY A 28 9.49 2.77 7.06
N SER A 29 9.16 3.68 6.15
CA SER A 29 9.27 5.13 6.39
C SER A 29 8.17 5.65 7.33
N ASP A 30 8.41 6.78 8.00
CA ASP A 30 7.42 7.41 8.89
C ASP A 30 6.11 7.73 8.16
N THR A 31 6.20 8.16 6.92
CA THR A 31 5.01 8.45 6.11
C THR A 31 4.25 7.20 5.71
N ALA A 32 4.93 6.07 5.50
CA ALA A 32 4.29 4.77 5.26
C ALA A 32 3.55 4.28 6.51
N TRP A 33 4.12 4.47 7.70
CA TRP A 33 3.42 4.15 8.96
C TRP A 33 2.18 5.02 9.19
N ARG A 34 2.24 6.31 8.84
CA ARG A 34 1.05 7.18 8.84
C ARG A 34 0.00 6.71 7.83
N ALA A 35 0.43 6.29 6.65
CA ALA A 35 -0.45 5.72 5.63
C ALA A 35 -1.15 4.44 6.14
N LEU A 36 -0.43 3.54 6.82
CA LEU A 36 -1.01 2.35 7.45
C LEU A 36 -2.05 2.73 8.51
N ALA A 37 -1.73 3.68 9.39
CA ALA A 37 -2.66 4.15 10.41
C ALA A 37 -3.94 4.74 9.79
N TRP A 38 -3.79 5.55 8.74
CA TRP A 38 -4.92 6.10 8.00
C TRP A 38 -5.77 5.00 7.34
N ALA A 39 -5.11 4.04 6.67
CA ALA A 39 -5.76 2.91 6.01
C ALA A 39 -6.56 2.05 7.02
N CYS A 40 -5.96 1.71 8.16
CA CYS A 40 -6.63 0.98 9.24
C CYS A 40 -7.85 1.75 9.79
N GLY A 41 -7.70 3.06 10.02
CA GLY A 41 -8.80 3.91 10.47
C GLY A 41 -9.95 3.98 9.47
N HIS A 42 -9.63 4.11 8.18
CA HIS A 42 -10.62 4.12 7.11
C HIS A 42 -11.32 2.77 6.99
N ALA A 43 -10.56 1.69 6.90
CA ALA A 43 -11.07 0.33 6.74
C ALA A 43 -11.96 -0.10 7.91
N ARG A 44 -11.60 0.28 9.14
CA ARG A 44 -12.43 0.01 10.33
C ARG A 44 -13.80 0.68 10.23
N ARG A 45 -13.86 1.94 9.74
CA ARG A 45 -15.14 2.65 9.54
C ARG A 45 -15.95 2.08 8.39
N ALA A 46 -15.27 1.62 7.34
CA ALA A 46 -15.90 1.02 6.17
C ALA A 46 -16.26 -0.47 6.36
N GLY A 47 -15.78 -1.10 7.42
CA GLY A 47 -16.00 -2.53 7.66
C GLY A 47 -15.29 -3.42 6.66
N CYS A 48 -14.10 -3.02 6.17
CA CYS A 48 -13.35 -3.76 5.15
C CYS A 48 -11.94 -4.15 5.63
N PRO A 49 -11.31 -5.17 5.03
CA PRO A 49 -9.94 -5.56 5.33
C PRO A 49 -8.91 -4.58 4.77
N VAL A 50 -7.66 -4.72 5.26
CA VAL A 50 -6.47 -3.99 4.77
C VAL A 50 -5.43 -4.99 4.29
N LEU A 51 -4.77 -4.65 3.18
CA LEU A 51 -3.62 -5.37 2.62
C LEU A 51 -2.41 -4.43 2.61
N ALA A 52 -1.39 -4.74 3.38
CA ALA A 52 -0.10 -4.07 3.30
C ALA A 52 0.75 -4.70 2.19
N VAL A 53 1.29 -3.87 1.33
CA VAL A 53 2.14 -4.30 0.21
C VAL A 53 3.52 -3.69 0.36
N TYR A 54 4.53 -4.52 0.51
CA TYR A 54 5.93 -4.14 0.48
C TYR A 54 6.54 -4.50 -0.86
N VAL A 55 7.24 -3.57 -1.48
CA VAL A 55 7.94 -3.80 -2.74
C VAL A 55 9.44 -3.57 -2.55
N SER A 56 10.22 -4.62 -2.66
CA SER A 56 11.68 -4.51 -2.67
C SER A 56 12.20 -4.25 -4.08
N THR A 57 13.09 -3.27 -4.18
CA THR A 57 13.75 -2.91 -5.44
C THR A 57 15.11 -3.57 -5.61
N SER A 58 15.61 -4.26 -4.58
CA SER A 58 16.87 -4.99 -4.59
C SER A 58 16.82 -6.12 -5.62
N GLY A 59 17.67 -6.06 -6.62
CA GLY A 59 17.70 -6.99 -7.73
C GLY A 59 17.06 -6.48 -9.04
N TYR A 60 16.20 -5.46 -8.99
CA TYR A 60 15.64 -4.88 -10.21
C TYR A 60 16.57 -3.82 -10.86
N ARG A 61 17.33 -3.09 -10.04
CA ARG A 61 18.31 -2.09 -10.53
C ARG A 61 19.64 -2.72 -10.92
N ASP A 62 20.03 -3.79 -10.26
CA ASP A 62 21.19 -4.59 -10.63
C ASP A 62 20.70 -5.75 -11.49
N ARG A 63 20.61 -5.53 -12.79
CA ARG A 63 20.72 -6.62 -13.78
C ARG A 63 22.13 -7.15 -13.74
N VAL A 64 22.54 -7.62 -12.57
CA VAL A 64 23.70 -8.46 -12.40
C VAL A 64 23.32 -9.82 -12.96
N VAL A 65 24.21 -10.31 -13.81
CA VAL A 65 24.19 -11.60 -14.50
C VAL A 65 23.44 -12.66 -13.70
N PRO A 66 22.37 -13.29 -14.26
CA PRO A 66 21.64 -14.34 -13.56
C PRO A 66 22.58 -15.48 -13.15
N GLY A 67 22.58 -15.84 -11.87
CA GLY A 67 23.33 -17.00 -11.36
C GLY A 67 24.57 -16.68 -10.55
N THR A 68 24.76 -15.43 -10.09
CA THR A 68 25.85 -15.12 -9.15
C THR A 68 25.38 -15.18 -7.69
N ASP A 69 26.28 -15.59 -6.76
CA ASP A 69 26.03 -15.64 -5.31
C ASP A 69 25.52 -14.31 -4.74
N ALA A 70 25.89 -13.18 -5.36
CA ALA A 70 25.42 -11.84 -4.99
C ALA A 70 23.90 -11.66 -5.19
N THR A 71 23.31 -12.25 -6.23
CA THR A 71 21.86 -12.17 -6.47
C THR A 71 21.08 -12.97 -5.42
N ALA A 72 21.54 -14.15 -5.08
CA ALA A 72 20.95 -14.98 -4.05
C ALA A 72 21.02 -14.31 -2.67
N ALA A 73 22.17 -13.72 -2.31
CA ALA A 73 22.34 -12.99 -1.06
C ALA A 73 21.43 -11.74 -0.97
N ALA A 74 21.29 -10.99 -2.06
CA ALA A 74 20.40 -9.82 -2.11
C ALA A 74 18.93 -10.21 -1.95
N THR A 75 18.49 -11.31 -2.57
CA THR A 75 17.13 -11.84 -2.42
C THR A 75 16.87 -12.25 -0.97
N THR A 76 17.80 -13.00 -0.37
CA THR A 76 17.69 -13.44 1.03
C THR A 76 17.62 -12.26 2.00
N ALA A 77 18.40 -11.19 1.78
CA ALA A 77 18.35 -9.98 2.59
C ALA A 77 17.02 -9.24 2.44
N ALA A 78 16.49 -9.17 1.22
CA ALA A 78 15.18 -8.56 0.95
C ALA A 78 14.04 -9.33 1.62
N ASP A 79 14.09 -10.66 1.59
CA ASP A 79 13.11 -11.53 2.25
C ASP A 79 13.18 -11.40 3.78
N ALA A 80 14.38 -11.32 4.36
CA ALA A 80 14.56 -11.08 5.79
C ALA A 80 14.01 -9.73 6.21
N ALA A 81 14.26 -8.67 5.43
CA ALA A 81 13.71 -7.34 5.67
C ALA A 81 12.17 -7.34 5.58
N ALA A 82 11.62 -8.06 4.60
CA ALA A 82 10.17 -8.21 4.44
C ALA A 82 9.52 -8.91 5.65
N GLN A 83 10.16 -9.93 6.22
CA GLN A 83 9.65 -10.63 7.41
C GLN A 83 9.64 -9.73 8.66
N LEU A 84 10.69 -8.93 8.86
CA LEU A 84 10.72 -7.96 9.94
C LEU A 84 9.60 -6.92 9.78
N LEU A 85 9.49 -6.34 8.60
CA LEU A 85 8.47 -5.36 8.28
C LEU A 85 7.05 -5.92 8.45
N ARG A 86 6.83 -7.16 8.03
CA ARG A 86 5.56 -7.87 8.25
C ARG A 86 5.18 -7.92 9.72
N THR A 87 6.12 -8.33 10.58
CA THR A 87 5.87 -8.40 12.02
C THR A 87 5.51 -7.05 12.61
N GLU A 88 6.22 -5.99 12.22
CA GLU A 88 5.93 -4.62 12.66
C GLU A 88 4.56 -4.12 12.17
N VAL A 89 4.20 -4.42 10.91
CA VAL A 89 2.89 -4.09 10.34
C VAL A 89 1.77 -4.79 11.10
N GLU A 90 1.91 -6.09 11.36
CA GLU A 90 0.91 -6.87 12.09
C GLU A 90 0.72 -6.35 13.53
N GLN A 91 1.82 -6.03 14.22
CA GLN A 91 1.78 -5.45 15.57
C GLN A 91 1.14 -4.07 15.59
N THR A 92 1.51 -3.20 14.64
CA THR A 92 0.96 -1.85 14.52
C THR A 92 -0.53 -1.89 14.23
N ALA A 93 -0.95 -2.75 13.29
CA ALA A 93 -2.37 -2.92 12.95
C ALA A 93 -3.19 -3.48 14.13
N ALA A 94 -2.62 -4.41 14.88
CA ALA A 94 -3.25 -4.93 16.10
C ALA A 94 -3.51 -3.85 17.13
N GLY A 95 -2.60 -2.86 17.26
CA GLY A 95 -2.80 -1.67 18.10
C GLY A 95 -4.01 -0.82 17.68
N PHE A 96 -4.41 -0.88 16.41
CA PHE A 96 -5.64 -0.25 15.89
C PHE A 96 -6.86 -1.18 15.92
N GLY A 97 -6.74 -2.38 16.47
CA GLY A 97 -7.80 -3.38 16.48
C GLY A 97 -8.07 -4.00 15.11
N MET A 98 -7.08 -3.99 14.21
CA MET A 98 -7.19 -4.47 12.84
C MET A 98 -6.30 -5.69 12.61
N ARG A 99 -6.76 -6.59 11.72
CA ARG A 99 -5.92 -7.60 11.08
C ARG A 99 -5.58 -7.11 9.68
N VAL A 100 -4.30 -7.20 9.32
CA VAL A 100 -3.79 -6.74 8.03
C VAL A 100 -3.14 -7.91 7.32
N GLY A 101 -3.51 -8.12 6.06
CA GLY A 101 -2.77 -9.01 5.17
C GLY A 101 -1.44 -8.38 4.77
N PHE A 102 -0.44 -9.18 4.44
CA PHE A 102 0.87 -8.69 4.02
C PHE A 102 1.34 -9.43 2.77
N VAL A 103 1.76 -8.66 1.77
CA VAL A 103 2.32 -9.18 0.50
C VAL A 103 3.67 -8.53 0.25
N HIS A 104 4.66 -9.35 -0.07
CA HIS A 104 5.96 -8.91 -0.55
C HIS A 104 6.06 -9.12 -2.07
N ARG A 105 6.50 -8.09 -2.77
CA ARG A 105 6.73 -8.08 -4.21
C ARG A 105 8.14 -7.58 -4.53
N HIS A 106 8.64 -7.95 -5.71
CA HIS A 106 9.92 -7.50 -6.22
C HIS A 106 9.71 -6.76 -7.53
N GLY A 107 10.28 -5.55 -7.69
CA GLY A 107 10.20 -4.84 -8.95
C GLY A 107 10.08 -3.33 -8.83
N ASP A 108 9.42 -2.71 -9.82
CA ASP A 108 9.10 -1.28 -9.78
C ASP A 108 7.96 -1.02 -8.79
N PRO A 109 8.17 -0.17 -7.78
CA PRO A 109 7.17 0.03 -6.73
C PRO A 109 5.80 0.47 -7.23
N ALA A 110 5.74 1.37 -8.20
CA ALA A 110 4.46 1.87 -8.69
C ALA A 110 3.68 0.75 -9.41
N ARG A 111 4.36 -0.02 -10.23
CA ARG A 111 3.76 -1.13 -10.96
C ARG A 111 3.31 -2.24 -10.03
N GLU A 112 4.20 -2.68 -9.14
CA GLU A 112 3.92 -3.81 -8.25
C GLU A 112 2.84 -3.50 -7.22
N LEU A 113 2.76 -2.25 -6.71
CA LEU A 113 1.68 -1.82 -5.83
C LEU A 113 0.31 -1.90 -6.52
N VAL A 114 0.20 -1.38 -7.74
CA VAL A 114 -1.05 -1.44 -8.52
C VAL A 114 -1.42 -2.87 -8.85
N THR A 115 -0.45 -3.67 -9.29
CA THR A 115 -0.66 -5.09 -9.64
C THR A 115 -1.15 -5.88 -8.43
N ALA A 116 -0.48 -5.76 -7.28
CA ALA A 116 -0.89 -6.45 -6.06
C ALA A 116 -2.28 -6.01 -5.59
N ALA A 117 -2.56 -4.71 -5.60
CA ALA A 117 -3.85 -4.18 -5.22
C ALA A 117 -4.99 -4.76 -6.11
N ARG A 118 -4.78 -4.80 -7.42
CA ARG A 118 -5.74 -5.37 -8.37
C ARG A 118 -5.94 -6.87 -8.21
N GLU A 119 -4.86 -7.63 -8.10
CA GLU A 119 -4.92 -9.09 -7.91
C GLU A 119 -5.72 -9.49 -6.67
N HIS A 120 -5.67 -8.66 -5.64
CA HIS A 120 -6.41 -8.89 -4.39
C HIS A 120 -7.78 -8.21 -4.35
N GLY A 121 -8.19 -7.53 -5.42
CA GLY A 121 -9.48 -6.87 -5.49
C GLY A 121 -9.60 -5.62 -4.62
N ALA A 122 -8.50 -4.90 -4.40
CA ALA A 122 -8.52 -3.62 -3.70
C ALA A 122 -9.15 -2.54 -4.60
N ASP A 123 -10.00 -1.73 -4.02
CA ASP A 123 -10.64 -0.60 -4.67
C ASP A 123 -10.12 0.77 -4.21
N LEU A 124 -9.12 0.76 -3.32
CA LEU A 124 -8.42 1.95 -2.85
C LEU A 124 -6.96 1.60 -2.55
N LEU A 125 -6.05 2.42 -3.05
CA LEU A 125 -4.62 2.36 -2.73
C LEU A 125 -4.23 3.56 -1.86
N VAL A 126 -3.53 3.31 -0.77
CA VAL A 126 -3.02 4.32 0.15
C VAL A 126 -1.50 4.27 0.15
N VAL A 127 -0.85 5.41 0.07
CA VAL A 127 0.60 5.53 0.16
C VAL A 127 1.01 6.75 0.98
N GLY A 128 2.17 6.70 1.62
CA GLY A 128 2.78 7.88 2.25
C GLY A 128 3.45 8.78 1.22
N THR A 129 3.60 10.06 1.55
CA THR A 129 4.51 10.94 0.82
C THR A 129 5.93 10.52 1.17
N SER A 130 6.77 10.26 0.15
CA SER A 130 8.18 10.00 0.40
C SER A 130 8.86 11.28 0.90
N ALA A 131 9.55 11.20 2.04
CA ALA A 131 10.30 12.34 2.59
C ALA A 131 11.41 12.84 1.64
N GLN A 132 11.85 12.03 0.68
CA GLN A 132 12.81 12.42 -0.36
C GLN A 132 12.17 13.28 -1.46
N LEU A 133 10.88 13.54 -1.39
CA LEU A 133 10.08 14.18 -2.44
C LEU A 133 10.03 15.69 -2.40
N LEU A 134 10.52 16.34 -1.36
CA LEU A 134 10.60 17.80 -1.32
C LEU A 134 11.52 18.38 -2.39
N HIS A 135 12.34 17.56 -3.06
CA HIS A 135 13.30 18.01 -4.07
C HIS A 135 13.15 17.40 -5.48
N ARG A 136 12.23 16.46 -5.73
CA ARG A 136 12.02 15.87 -7.08
C ARG A 136 10.57 15.56 -7.39
N VAL A 137 9.84 16.53 -7.85
CA VAL A 137 8.40 16.44 -8.17
C VAL A 137 8.06 15.46 -9.31
N ALA A 138 8.99 15.17 -10.21
CA ALA A 138 8.69 14.41 -11.43
C ALA A 138 8.86 12.88 -11.35
N GLY A 139 9.45 12.34 -10.29
CA GLY A 139 9.80 10.91 -10.17
C GLY A 139 9.23 10.21 -8.94
N SER A 140 8.34 10.85 -8.21
CA SER A 140 7.79 10.34 -6.96
C SER A 140 6.84 9.17 -7.16
N LEU A 141 6.86 8.22 -6.22
CA LEU A 141 5.92 7.11 -6.21
C LEU A 141 4.45 7.58 -6.29
N PRO A 142 3.97 8.53 -5.45
CA PRO A 142 2.61 9.05 -5.58
C PRO A 142 2.32 9.67 -6.95
N GLY A 143 3.28 10.40 -7.52
CA GLY A 143 3.13 11.00 -8.84
C GLY A 143 3.04 9.97 -9.96
N LYS A 144 3.78 8.87 -9.88
CA LYS A 144 3.67 7.74 -10.82
C LYS A 144 2.32 7.04 -10.68
N LEU A 145 1.88 6.76 -9.46
CA LEU A 145 0.60 6.13 -9.17
C LEU A 145 -0.59 6.97 -9.64
N ALA A 146 -0.56 8.27 -9.40
CA ALA A 146 -1.62 9.19 -9.87
C ALA A 146 -1.76 9.21 -11.39
N ARG A 147 -0.65 9.03 -12.13
CA ARG A 147 -0.67 8.94 -13.59
C ARG A 147 -1.18 7.62 -14.12
N CYS A 148 -1.08 6.54 -13.36
CA CYS A 148 -1.59 5.23 -13.78
C CYS A 148 -3.10 5.21 -13.94
N ARG A 149 -3.86 6.02 -13.16
CA ARG A 149 -5.33 6.15 -13.22
C ARG A 149 -6.09 4.81 -13.12
N GLU A 150 -5.50 3.80 -12.51
CA GLU A 150 -6.09 2.47 -12.46
C GLU A 150 -7.00 2.25 -11.26
N MET A 151 -6.82 3.03 -10.20
CA MET A 151 -7.64 2.97 -9.01
C MET A 151 -7.59 4.28 -8.21
N PRO A 152 -8.56 4.54 -7.33
CA PRO A 152 -8.52 5.63 -6.36
C PRO A 152 -7.23 5.57 -5.53
N LEU A 153 -6.59 6.72 -5.34
CA LEU A 153 -5.34 6.86 -4.61
C LEU A 153 -5.49 7.87 -3.47
N VAL A 154 -5.06 7.48 -2.28
CA VAL A 154 -4.88 8.40 -1.14
C VAL A 154 -3.40 8.55 -0.85
N VAL A 155 -2.95 9.79 -0.77
CA VAL A 155 -1.57 10.15 -0.41
C VAL A 155 -1.59 10.78 0.97
N VAL A 156 -0.90 10.14 1.93
CA VAL A 156 -0.83 10.59 3.32
C VAL A 156 0.47 11.34 3.56
N PRO A 157 0.42 12.59 4.04
CA PRO A 157 1.61 13.41 4.31
C PRO A 157 2.44 12.93 5.52
#